data_0c05b5821a7ab078763e6282aff7e10d
#
_entry.id   0c05b5821a7ab078763e6282aff7e10d
#
_cell.length_a   1.000
_cell.length_b   1.000
_cell.length_c   1.000
_cell.angle_alpha   90.00
_cell.angle_beta   90.00
_cell.angle_gamma   90.00
#
_symmetry.space_group_name_H-M   'P 1'
#
loop_
_entity.id
_entity.type
_entity.pdbx_description
1 polymer ?
#
loop_
_entity_poly.entity_id
_entity_poly.type
_entity_poly.pdbx_seq_one_letter_code
_entity_poly.pdbx_strand_id
1 'polypeptide(L)'
;IGTMQTRGLPVLPHQKLALEKAGKALDAIRPHAATDLAKALERRPELIAEAAGGRSQEAMRAMQHEAVVRTDPALRSERFVSDWQGLSIERKQLEQQGDRAGAARASAKLTDLAKGLERDPQVEGLLRGKTRELGIDPKPERSITNELTATLARERTRAFDIGI
;
A
#
# COMPACT_ATOMS: atom_id res chain seq x y z
N ILE A 1 19.19 -0.27 9.75
CA ILE A 1 18.54 0.73 8.87
C ILE A 1 17.01 0.59 9.01
N GLY A 2 16.43 -0.57 8.78
CA GLY A 2 14.99 -0.78 8.89
C GLY A 2 14.40 -0.37 10.25
N THR A 3 15.07 -0.73 11.35
CA THR A 3 14.67 -0.31 12.71
C THR A 3 14.76 1.20 12.93
N MET A 4 15.65 1.90 12.26
CA MET A 4 15.74 3.37 12.34
C MET A 4 14.59 4.03 11.58
N GLN A 5 14.23 3.50 10.40
CA GLN A 5 13.10 4.01 9.61
C GLN A 5 11.76 3.82 10.33
N THR A 6 11.55 2.67 10.98
CA THR A 6 10.33 2.44 11.77
C THR A 6 10.21 3.34 13.01
N ARG A 7 11.34 3.87 13.51
CA ARG A 7 11.38 4.85 14.61
C ARG A 7 11.41 6.30 14.16
N GLY A 8 11.28 6.57 12.85
CA GLY A 8 11.33 7.92 12.30
C GLY A 8 12.70 8.61 12.38
N LEU A 9 13.77 7.82 12.60
CA LEU A 9 15.14 8.34 12.70
C LEU A 9 15.73 8.57 11.29
N PRO A 10 16.52 9.63 11.07
CA PRO A 10 17.13 9.90 9.77
C PRO A 10 18.15 8.80 9.42
N VAL A 11 18.07 8.31 8.18
CA VAL A 11 19.03 7.32 7.65
C VAL A 11 20.29 8.06 7.18
N LEU A 12 21.43 7.70 7.70
CA LEU A 12 22.71 8.33 7.38
C LEU A 12 23.21 7.95 5.96
N PRO A 13 24.01 8.80 5.27
CA PRO A 13 24.43 8.55 3.89
C PRO A 13 25.14 7.19 3.70
N HIS A 14 26.02 6.80 4.63
CA HIS A 14 26.71 5.50 4.55
C HIS A 14 25.76 4.31 4.72
N GLN A 15 24.67 4.47 5.48
CA GLN A 15 23.63 3.46 5.64
C GLN A 15 22.79 3.32 4.36
N LYS A 16 22.49 4.43 3.66
CA LYS A 16 21.85 4.39 2.35
C LYS A 16 22.69 3.63 1.35
N LEU A 17 24.00 3.91 1.29
CA LEU A 17 24.92 3.22 0.40
C LEU A 17 24.99 1.72 0.71
N ALA A 18 25.02 1.34 2.00
CA ALA A 18 25.00 -0.07 2.39
C ALA A 18 23.69 -0.76 1.95
N LEU A 19 22.54 -0.08 2.09
CA LEU A 19 21.25 -0.60 1.66
C LEU A 19 21.20 -0.80 0.13
N GLU A 20 21.71 0.17 -0.65
CA GLU A 20 21.79 0.06 -2.10
C GLU A 20 22.67 -1.10 -2.55
N LYS A 21 23.86 -1.28 -1.92
CA LYS A 21 24.74 -2.41 -2.19
C LYS A 21 24.08 -3.75 -1.88
N ALA A 22 23.40 -3.86 -0.74
CA ALA A 22 22.68 -5.06 -0.35
C ALA A 22 21.51 -5.34 -1.33
N GLY A 23 20.78 -4.30 -1.75
CA GLY A 23 19.73 -4.42 -2.74
C GLY A 23 20.25 -4.94 -4.09
N LYS A 24 21.35 -4.38 -4.60
CA LYS A 24 21.99 -4.86 -5.83
C LYS A 24 22.45 -6.31 -5.74
N ALA A 25 23.00 -6.71 -4.57
CA ALA A 25 23.41 -8.10 -4.35
C ALA A 25 22.20 -9.06 -4.34
N LEU A 26 21.08 -8.66 -3.75
CA LEU A 26 19.84 -9.44 -3.77
C LEU A 26 19.28 -9.57 -5.19
N ASP A 27 19.25 -8.47 -5.95
CA ASP A 27 18.74 -8.46 -7.32
C ASP A 27 19.63 -9.23 -8.28
N ALA A 28 20.93 -9.37 -8.00
CA ALA A 28 21.84 -10.25 -8.73
C ALA A 28 21.54 -11.75 -8.52
N ILE A 29 21.02 -12.12 -7.36
CA ILE A 29 20.60 -13.50 -7.06
C ILE A 29 19.24 -13.78 -7.69
N ARG A 30 18.30 -12.86 -7.55
CA ARG A 30 16.96 -12.96 -8.10
C ARG A 30 16.43 -11.56 -8.49
N PRO A 31 16.05 -11.34 -9.78
CA PRO A 31 15.50 -10.07 -10.21
C PRO A 31 14.33 -9.61 -9.34
N HIS A 32 14.34 -8.34 -8.97
CA HIS A 32 13.35 -7.70 -8.10
C HIS A 32 13.34 -8.16 -6.63
N ALA A 33 14.29 -8.97 -6.18
CA ALA A 33 14.30 -9.47 -4.80
C ALA A 33 14.39 -8.34 -3.76
N ALA A 34 15.16 -7.28 -4.03
CA ALA A 34 15.26 -6.12 -3.15
C ALA A 34 13.92 -5.39 -3.03
N THR A 35 13.21 -5.21 -4.14
CA THR A 35 11.88 -4.57 -4.16
C THR A 35 10.84 -5.43 -3.44
N ASP A 36 10.82 -6.74 -3.70
CA ASP A 36 9.90 -7.67 -3.06
C ASP A 36 10.15 -7.72 -1.53
N LEU A 37 11.42 -7.75 -1.11
CA LEU A 37 11.76 -7.68 0.32
C LEU A 37 11.36 -6.35 0.95
N ALA A 38 11.61 -5.23 0.28
CA ALA A 38 11.20 -3.92 0.80
C ALA A 38 9.69 -3.83 1.03
N LYS A 39 8.87 -4.31 0.07
CA LYS A 39 7.41 -4.38 0.21
C LYS A 39 6.98 -5.31 1.34
N ALA A 40 7.61 -6.48 1.47
CA ALA A 40 7.32 -7.40 2.56
C ALA A 40 7.56 -6.77 3.93
N LEU A 41 8.68 -6.05 4.10
CA LEU A 41 9.02 -5.36 5.34
C LEU A 41 8.15 -4.12 5.61
N GLU A 42 7.71 -3.42 4.58
CA GLU A 42 6.76 -2.31 4.71
C GLU A 42 5.40 -2.80 5.23
N ARG A 43 4.92 -3.93 4.74
CA ARG A 43 3.64 -4.53 5.14
C ARG A 43 3.71 -5.23 6.51
N ARG A 44 4.87 -5.76 6.86
CA ARG A 44 5.13 -6.50 8.10
C ARG A 44 6.41 -6.00 8.78
N PRO A 45 6.35 -4.81 9.42
CA PRO A 45 7.52 -4.18 10.05
C PRO A 45 8.16 -5.04 11.15
N GLU A 46 7.39 -5.92 11.78
CA GLU A 46 7.89 -6.85 12.80
C GLU A 46 9.00 -7.77 12.28
N LEU A 47 8.98 -8.11 10.99
CA LEU A 47 10.00 -8.93 10.34
C LEU A 47 11.41 -8.32 10.39
N ILE A 48 11.50 -7.00 10.52
CA ILE A 48 12.78 -6.29 10.65
C ILE A 48 13.48 -6.70 11.95
N ALA A 49 12.74 -6.71 13.06
CA ALA A 49 13.29 -7.10 14.36
C ALA A 49 13.63 -8.60 14.41
N GLU A 50 12.80 -9.44 13.81
CA GLU A 50 13.05 -10.87 13.71
C GLU A 50 14.29 -11.19 12.90
N ALA A 51 14.45 -10.58 11.72
CA ALA A 51 15.61 -10.76 10.87
C ALA A 51 16.90 -10.25 11.54
N ALA A 52 16.83 -9.12 12.24
CA ALA A 52 17.96 -8.60 13.03
C ALA A 52 18.36 -9.55 14.17
N GLY A 53 17.41 -10.32 14.72
CA GLY A 53 17.64 -11.36 15.71
C GLY A 53 18.07 -12.72 15.12
N GLY A 54 18.40 -12.79 13.82
CA GLY A 54 18.83 -14.02 13.14
C GLY A 54 17.70 -14.91 12.61
N ARG A 55 16.44 -14.53 12.81
CA ARG A 55 15.26 -15.27 12.30
C ARG A 55 14.77 -14.70 10.96
N SER A 56 15.52 -14.96 9.90
CA SER A 56 15.22 -14.40 8.57
C SER A 56 14.23 -15.22 7.73
N GLN A 57 13.84 -16.41 8.18
CA GLN A 57 12.99 -17.31 7.37
C GLN A 57 11.63 -16.70 7.02
N GLU A 58 10.97 -16.02 7.97
CA GLU A 58 9.68 -15.37 7.71
C GLU A 58 9.82 -14.18 6.75
N ALA A 59 10.90 -13.41 6.86
CA ALA A 59 11.19 -12.34 5.90
C ALA A 59 11.41 -12.89 4.48
N MET A 60 12.09 -14.04 4.36
CA MET A 60 12.29 -14.73 3.08
C MET A 60 10.98 -15.25 2.48
N ARG A 61 10.12 -15.85 3.30
CA ARG A 61 8.78 -16.30 2.87
C ARG A 61 7.91 -15.12 2.43
N ALA A 62 7.90 -14.04 3.20
CA ALA A 62 7.18 -12.82 2.86
C ALA A 62 7.67 -12.22 1.54
N MET A 63 9.00 -12.16 1.33
CA MET A 63 9.59 -11.74 0.05
C MET A 63 9.17 -12.63 -1.13
N GLN A 64 9.12 -13.95 -0.94
CA GLN A 64 8.64 -14.89 -1.97
C GLN A 64 7.17 -14.66 -2.29
N HIS A 65 6.34 -14.42 -1.28
CA HIS A 65 4.93 -14.08 -1.47
C HIS A 65 4.76 -12.78 -2.26
N GLU A 66 5.55 -11.74 -1.96
CA GLU A 66 5.54 -10.50 -2.74
C GLU A 66 5.90 -10.72 -4.21
N ALA A 67 6.83 -11.62 -4.51
CA ALA A 67 7.16 -11.99 -5.88
C ALA A 67 5.96 -12.60 -6.62
N VAL A 68 5.22 -13.49 -5.97
CA VAL A 68 4.00 -14.10 -6.55
C VAL A 68 2.94 -13.03 -6.79
N VAL A 69 2.64 -12.20 -5.80
CA VAL A 69 1.66 -11.11 -5.94
C VAL A 69 2.05 -10.15 -7.07
N ARG A 70 3.34 -9.82 -7.21
CA ARG A 70 3.81 -8.92 -8.27
C ARG A 70 3.51 -9.46 -9.67
N THR A 71 3.55 -10.77 -9.85
CA THR A 71 3.36 -11.41 -11.16
C THR A 71 1.92 -11.83 -11.44
N ASP A 72 1.07 -11.95 -10.42
CA ASP A 72 -0.32 -12.38 -10.55
C ASP A 72 -1.30 -11.21 -10.44
N PRO A 73 -1.99 -10.80 -11.53
CA PRO A 73 -2.96 -9.72 -11.51
C PRO A 73 -4.15 -9.99 -10.57
N ALA A 74 -4.57 -11.25 -10.43
CA ALA A 74 -5.68 -11.61 -9.55
C ALA A 74 -5.32 -11.32 -8.09
N LEU A 75 -4.14 -11.77 -7.63
CA LEU A 75 -3.65 -11.48 -6.29
C LEU A 75 -3.42 -9.99 -6.06
N ARG A 76 -2.95 -9.24 -7.09
CA ARG A 76 -2.85 -7.77 -6.98
C ARG A 76 -4.21 -7.10 -6.82
N SER A 77 -5.24 -7.59 -7.53
CA SER A 77 -6.60 -7.05 -7.41
C SER A 77 -7.21 -7.34 -6.02
N GLU A 78 -7.01 -8.53 -5.48
CA GLU A 78 -7.44 -8.88 -4.12
C GLU A 78 -6.75 -8.02 -3.07
N ARG A 79 -5.44 -7.83 -3.21
CA ARG A 79 -4.67 -6.94 -2.35
C ARG A 79 -5.17 -5.51 -2.42
N PHE A 80 -5.45 -5.00 -3.62
CA PHE A 80 -6.01 -3.66 -3.80
C PHE A 80 -7.31 -3.49 -3.03
N VAL A 81 -8.25 -4.43 -3.16
CA VAL A 81 -9.53 -4.41 -2.43
C VAL A 81 -9.30 -4.41 -0.92
N SER A 82 -8.43 -5.29 -0.43
CA SER A 82 -8.10 -5.37 1.00
C SER A 82 -7.50 -4.06 1.53
N ASP A 83 -6.53 -3.48 0.81
CA ASP A 83 -5.88 -2.22 1.19
C ASP A 83 -6.87 -1.05 1.14
N TRP A 84 -7.72 -0.99 0.12
CA TRP A 84 -8.78 0.02 -0.01
C TRP A 84 -9.76 -0.03 1.14
N GLN A 85 -10.27 -1.22 1.47
CA GLN A 85 -11.21 -1.42 2.57
C GLN A 85 -10.57 -1.07 3.92
N GLY A 86 -9.34 -1.54 4.17
CA GLY A 86 -8.60 -1.25 5.40
C GLY A 86 -8.39 0.25 5.61
N LEU A 87 -7.90 0.96 4.60
CA LEU A 87 -7.70 2.41 4.64
C LEU A 87 -9.03 3.18 4.77
N SER A 88 -10.11 2.70 4.16
CA SER A 88 -11.44 3.32 4.27
C SER A 88 -11.99 3.19 5.69
N ILE A 89 -11.80 2.05 6.33
CA ILE A 89 -12.18 1.81 7.73
C ILE A 89 -11.32 2.69 8.66
N GLU A 90 -9.99 2.68 8.47
CA GLU A 90 -9.07 3.50 9.25
C GLU A 90 -9.45 4.98 9.18
N ARG A 91 -9.71 5.50 7.99
CA ARG A 91 -10.13 6.89 7.82
C ARG A 91 -11.40 7.21 8.60
N LYS A 92 -12.45 6.37 8.48
CA LYS A 92 -13.71 6.56 9.19
C LYS A 92 -13.53 6.54 10.71
N GLN A 93 -12.69 5.65 11.23
CA GLN A 93 -12.37 5.59 12.66
C GLN A 93 -11.67 6.86 13.13
N LEU A 94 -10.69 7.36 12.38
CA LEU A 94 -9.98 8.59 12.68
C LEU A 94 -10.90 9.82 12.63
N GLU A 95 -11.82 9.88 11.67
CA GLU A 95 -12.86 10.91 11.60
C GLU A 95 -13.77 10.89 12.85
N GLN A 96 -14.22 9.71 13.28
CA GLN A 96 -15.04 9.54 14.50
C GLN A 96 -14.28 9.93 15.78
N GLN A 97 -12.97 9.72 15.81
CA GLN A 97 -12.10 10.12 16.92
C GLN A 97 -11.72 11.61 16.90
N GLY A 98 -12.10 12.35 15.85
CA GLY A 98 -11.75 13.76 15.67
C GLY A 98 -10.30 13.97 15.21
N ASP A 99 -9.54 12.91 14.87
CA ASP A 99 -8.18 13.03 14.29
C ASP A 99 -8.25 13.41 12.82
N ARG A 100 -8.45 14.70 12.55
CA ARG A 100 -8.51 15.25 11.19
C ARG A 100 -7.20 15.05 10.43
N ALA A 101 -6.06 15.13 11.10
CA ALA A 101 -4.75 14.97 10.47
C ALA A 101 -4.51 13.51 10.07
N GLY A 102 -4.87 12.54 10.90
CA GLY A 102 -4.85 11.13 10.61
C GLY A 102 -5.77 10.77 9.45
N ALA A 103 -7.02 11.24 9.50
CA ALA A 103 -8.00 11.03 8.43
C ALA A 103 -7.53 11.60 7.08
N ALA A 104 -6.90 12.78 7.08
CA ALA A 104 -6.31 13.36 5.87
C ALA A 104 -5.17 12.50 5.30
N ARG A 105 -4.30 11.95 6.16
CA ARG A 105 -3.24 11.01 5.73
C ARG A 105 -3.81 9.72 5.14
N ALA A 106 -4.84 9.14 5.75
CA ALA A 106 -5.52 7.96 5.21
C ALA A 106 -6.18 8.26 3.85
N SER A 107 -6.82 9.43 3.70
CA SER A 107 -7.38 9.89 2.42
C SER A 107 -6.31 10.08 1.33
N ALA A 108 -5.14 10.60 1.68
CA ALA A 108 -4.01 10.72 0.75
C ALA A 108 -3.54 9.34 0.26
N LYS A 109 -3.39 8.37 1.18
CA LYS A 109 -3.03 6.98 0.82
C LYS A 109 -4.07 6.34 -0.11
N LEU A 110 -5.38 6.53 0.15
CA LEU A 110 -6.44 6.06 -0.74
C LEU A 110 -6.35 6.69 -2.13
N THR A 111 -6.06 7.98 -2.20
CA THR A 111 -5.86 8.68 -3.49
C THR A 111 -4.65 8.13 -4.26
N ASP A 112 -3.54 7.89 -3.57
CA ASP A 112 -2.34 7.33 -4.19
C ASP A 112 -2.57 5.88 -4.65
N LEU A 113 -3.31 5.09 -3.87
CA LEU A 113 -3.71 3.74 -4.23
C LEU A 113 -4.57 3.74 -5.51
N ALA A 114 -5.59 4.61 -5.59
CA ALA A 114 -6.44 4.76 -6.77
C ALA A 114 -5.64 5.19 -8.01
N LYS A 115 -4.75 6.18 -7.88
CA LYS A 115 -3.88 6.62 -8.98
C LYS A 115 -2.91 5.53 -9.45
N GLY A 116 -2.52 4.63 -8.55
CA GLY A 116 -1.68 3.48 -8.89
C GLY A 116 -2.30 2.57 -9.95
N LEU A 117 -3.63 2.50 -10.03
CA LEU A 117 -4.36 1.70 -11.04
C LEU A 117 -4.12 2.15 -12.47
N GLU A 118 -3.81 3.44 -12.70
CA GLU A 118 -3.51 3.96 -14.04
C GLU A 118 -2.29 3.24 -14.67
N ARG A 119 -1.43 2.67 -13.82
CA ARG A 119 -0.22 1.94 -14.24
C ARG A 119 -0.44 0.43 -14.30
N ASP A 120 -1.63 -0.06 -13.92
CA ASP A 120 -1.95 -1.49 -13.89
C ASP A 120 -3.34 -1.76 -14.49
N PRO A 121 -3.48 -1.67 -15.84
CA PRO A 121 -4.76 -1.86 -16.52
C PRO A 121 -5.32 -3.28 -16.34
N GLN A 122 -4.48 -4.27 -16.05
CA GLN A 122 -4.93 -5.63 -15.77
C GLN A 122 -5.71 -5.69 -14.45
N VAL A 123 -5.18 -5.07 -13.41
CA VAL A 123 -5.86 -4.96 -12.12
C VAL A 123 -7.12 -4.12 -12.25
N GLU A 124 -7.06 -2.98 -12.95
CA GLU A 124 -8.25 -2.15 -13.18
C GLU A 124 -9.39 -2.94 -13.84
N GLY A 125 -9.06 -3.76 -14.86
CA GLY A 125 -10.04 -4.63 -15.52
C GLY A 125 -10.71 -5.61 -14.56
N LEU A 126 -9.94 -6.24 -13.67
CA LEU A 126 -10.45 -7.19 -12.67
C LEU A 126 -11.32 -6.49 -11.59
N LEU A 127 -10.98 -5.26 -11.22
CA LEU A 127 -11.73 -4.48 -10.23
C LEU A 127 -13.12 -4.06 -10.72
N ARG A 128 -13.38 -4.04 -12.02
CA ARG A 128 -14.73 -3.82 -12.57
C ARG A 128 -15.74 -4.86 -12.07
N GLY A 129 -15.30 -6.09 -11.79
CA GLY A 129 -16.14 -7.13 -11.19
C GLY A 129 -16.26 -7.01 -9.66
N LYS A 130 -15.48 -6.16 -9.01
CA LYS A 130 -15.39 -6.03 -7.54
C LYS A 130 -15.88 -4.66 -7.02
N THR A 131 -16.66 -3.94 -7.79
CA THR A 131 -17.11 -2.59 -7.45
C THR A 131 -17.91 -2.49 -6.16
N ARG A 132 -18.71 -3.52 -5.84
CA ARG A 132 -19.42 -3.60 -4.56
C ARG A 132 -18.48 -3.65 -3.36
N GLU A 133 -17.39 -4.40 -3.48
CA GLU A 133 -16.35 -4.51 -2.45
C GLU A 133 -15.61 -3.19 -2.23
N LEU A 134 -15.51 -2.38 -3.29
CA LEU A 134 -14.91 -1.04 -3.27
C LEU A 134 -15.88 0.07 -2.82
N GLY A 135 -17.18 -0.24 -2.69
CA GLY A 135 -18.21 0.73 -2.31
C GLY A 135 -18.50 1.78 -3.40
N ILE A 136 -18.34 1.41 -4.68
CA ILE A 136 -18.57 2.29 -5.82
C ILE A 136 -19.65 1.74 -6.75
N ASP A 137 -20.42 2.64 -7.39
CA ASP A 137 -21.33 2.29 -8.47
C ASP A 137 -20.58 2.34 -9.81
N PRO A 138 -20.47 1.21 -10.51
CA PRO A 138 -19.74 1.17 -11.76
C PRO A 138 -20.49 1.94 -12.85
N LYS A 139 -19.88 3.01 -13.35
CA LYS A 139 -20.34 3.66 -14.58
C LYS A 139 -19.53 3.10 -15.75
N PRO A 140 -20.19 2.53 -16.79
CA PRO A 140 -19.48 1.86 -17.87
C PRO A 140 -18.52 2.78 -18.64
N GLU A 141 -18.75 4.08 -18.60
CA GLU A 141 -17.97 5.09 -19.33
C GLU A 141 -16.75 5.62 -18.53
N ARG A 142 -16.62 5.27 -17.24
CA ARG A 142 -15.55 5.78 -16.39
C ARG A 142 -14.57 4.68 -15.98
N SER A 143 -13.30 5.06 -15.83
CA SER A 143 -12.33 4.17 -15.22
C SER A 143 -12.60 3.98 -13.72
N ILE A 144 -12.20 2.84 -13.17
CA ILE A 144 -12.31 2.58 -11.72
C ILE A 144 -11.55 3.64 -10.93
N THR A 145 -10.38 4.05 -11.40
CA THR A 145 -9.60 5.16 -10.83
C THR A 145 -10.43 6.44 -10.68
N ASN A 146 -11.15 6.83 -11.75
CA ASN A 146 -11.97 8.04 -11.73
C ASN A 146 -13.18 7.92 -10.79
N GLU A 147 -13.80 6.74 -10.70
CA GLU A 147 -14.91 6.51 -9.76
C GLU A 147 -14.43 6.53 -8.30
N LEU A 148 -13.30 5.91 -8.00
CA LEU A 148 -12.71 5.93 -6.66
C LEU A 148 -12.32 7.35 -6.23
N THR A 149 -11.64 8.10 -7.08
CA THR A 149 -11.25 9.50 -6.79
C THR A 149 -12.46 10.41 -6.65
N ALA A 150 -13.49 10.25 -7.47
CA ALA A 150 -14.74 11.00 -7.36
C ALA A 150 -15.50 10.68 -6.07
N THR A 151 -15.46 9.42 -5.62
CA THR A 151 -16.07 9.00 -4.35
C THR A 151 -15.34 9.63 -3.16
N LEU A 152 -14.02 9.62 -3.15
CA LEU A 152 -13.22 10.29 -2.11
C LEU A 152 -13.49 11.81 -2.06
N ALA A 153 -13.62 12.46 -3.22
CA ALA A 153 -13.92 13.89 -3.28
C ALA A 153 -15.31 14.20 -2.70
N ARG A 154 -16.34 13.40 -3.02
CA ARG A 154 -17.69 13.55 -2.48
C ARG A 154 -17.76 13.34 -0.97
N GLU A 155 -17.04 12.37 -0.45
CA GLU A 155 -16.97 12.10 1.00
C GLU A 155 -16.27 13.24 1.75
N ARG A 156 -15.21 13.84 1.18
CA ARG A 156 -14.56 15.04 1.75
C ARG A 156 -15.52 16.21 1.87
N THR A 157 -16.33 16.49 0.83
CA THR A 157 -17.29 17.58 0.82
C THR A 157 -18.36 17.36 1.90
N ARG A 158 -18.89 16.14 2.05
CA ARG A 158 -19.85 15.82 3.10
C ARG A 158 -19.30 15.98 4.53
N ALA A 159 -18.02 15.64 4.73
CA ALA A 159 -17.38 15.80 6.04
C ALA A 159 -17.22 17.29 6.44
N PHE A 160 -17.13 18.19 5.44
CA PHE A 160 -17.10 19.64 5.69
C PHE A 160 -18.49 20.23 5.98
N ASP A 161 -19.55 19.72 5.34
CA ASP A 161 -20.93 20.23 5.53
C ASP A 161 -21.56 19.84 6.86
N ILE A 162 -21.08 18.81 7.54
CA ILE A 162 -21.59 18.36 8.85
C ILE A 162 -20.87 19.09 10.02
N GLY A 163 -19.87 19.89 9.73
CA GLY A 163 -19.02 20.57 10.73
C GLY A 163 -19.36 22.05 10.99
N ILE A 164 -20.57 22.51 10.60
CA ILE A 164 -21.07 23.87 10.91
C ILE A 164 -22.14 23.82 11.99
#